data_8839a1b123e44bd4b9e1b476acd5dafd
#
_entry.id   8839a1b123e44bd4b9e1b476acd5dafd
#
_cell.length_a   1.000
_cell.length_b   1.000
_cell.length_c   1.000
_cell.angle_alpha   90.00
_cell.angle_beta   90.00
_cell.angle_gamma   90.00
#
_symmetry.space_group_name_H-M   'P 1'
#
loop_
_entity.id
_entity.type
_entity.pdbx_description
1 polymer ?
#
loop_
_entity_poly.entity_id
_entity_poly.type
_entity_poly.pdbx_seq_one_letter_code
_entity_poly.pdbx_strand_id
1 'polypeptide(L)'
;MRVFLLPLTLGVVLAGCQREPAAPTSTPSAATPSPTPSMVATPTADLSAYVGEYPTEPKGAAPSFLRQPQVREAVAAVVPDKQVRDLVLGSDVTATPISLVEGKLVAFGCEPHNCGPHNWAVAIRPDGSDAAVCLYDQDRRVARWYPDKAGPAPVNGCPSGE
;
A
#
# COMPACT_ATOMS: atom_id res chain seq x y z
N MET A 1 -36.66 31.18 5.31
CA MET A 1 -36.92 31.27 6.74
C MET A 1 -38.00 30.29 7.11
N ARG A 2 -37.68 29.11 7.62
CA ARG A 2 -38.61 28.15 8.21
C ARG A 2 -37.92 27.56 9.43
N VAL A 3 -38.40 27.96 10.60
CA VAL A 3 -37.99 27.51 11.92
C VAL A 3 -38.77 26.25 12.25
N PHE A 4 -38.11 25.13 12.53
CA PHE A 4 -38.76 23.94 13.12
C PHE A 4 -38.35 23.81 14.58
N LEU A 5 -39.40 23.94 15.44
CA LEU A 5 -39.29 23.68 16.87
C LEU A 5 -39.42 22.17 17.11
N LEU A 6 -38.48 21.59 17.86
CA LEU A 6 -38.62 20.22 18.43
C LEU A 6 -39.16 20.30 19.84
N PRO A 7 -40.05 19.38 20.24
CA PRO A 7 -40.51 19.24 21.62
C PRO A 7 -39.57 18.34 22.45
N LEU A 8 -39.29 18.82 23.66
CA LEU A 8 -38.51 18.16 24.71
C LEU A 8 -39.41 17.19 25.46
N THR A 9 -39.15 15.91 25.45
CA THR A 9 -39.81 14.88 26.29
C THR A 9 -38.96 14.49 27.48
N LEU A 10 -39.51 14.76 28.65
CA LEU A 10 -38.94 14.47 29.97
C LEU A 10 -39.33 13.03 30.37
N GLY A 11 -38.34 12.12 30.48
CA GLY A 11 -38.53 10.74 30.93
C GLY A 11 -38.18 10.58 32.41
N VAL A 12 -39.13 10.10 33.21
CA VAL A 12 -39.00 9.81 34.65
C VAL A 12 -38.34 8.44 34.83
N VAL A 13 -37.26 8.38 35.60
CA VAL A 13 -36.55 7.12 35.98
C VAL A 13 -37.04 6.69 37.37
N LEU A 14 -37.68 5.52 37.44
CA LEU A 14 -38.03 4.83 38.67
C LEU A 14 -36.88 3.95 39.15
N ALA A 15 -36.34 4.25 40.32
CA ALA A 15 -35.34 3.45 41.01
C ALA A 15 -36.02 2.23 41.69
N GLY A 16 -35.70 1.04 41.22
CA GLY A 16 -36.07 -0.22 41.87
C GLY A 16 -34.85 -0.83 42.58
N CYS A 17 -34.91 -0.86 43.91
CA CYS A 17 -33.93 -1.62 44.73
C CYS A 17 -34.28 -3.12 44.68
N GLN A 18 -33.43 -3.93 44.09
CA GLN A 18 -33.50 -5.39 44.20
C GLN A 18 -32.34 -5.88 45.08
N ARG A 19 -32.73 -6.64 46.10
CA ARG A 19 -31.82 -7.34 47.02
C ARG A 19 -31.13 -8.48 46.32
N GLU A 20 -29.80 -8.49 46.40
CA GLU A 20 -28.91 -9.50 45.85
C GLU A 20 -28.84 -10.72 46.78
N PRO A 21 -29.09 -11.95 46.28
CA PRO A 21 -28.77 -13.17 47.04
C PRO A 21 -27.29 -13.50 46.83
N ALA A 22 -26.61 -13.83 47.94
CA ALA A 22 -25.20 -14.22 48.00
C ALA A 22 -24.89 -15.38 47.05
N ALA A 23 -23.91 -15.17 46.16
CA ALA A 23 -23.39 -16.17 45.26
C ALA A 23 -22.38 -17.09 45.98
N PRO A 24 -22.32 -18.39 45.64
CA PRO A 24 -21.31 -19.31 46.16
C PRO A 24 -19.93 -18.98 45.59
N THR A 25 -18.93 -19.05 46.50
CA THR A 25 -17.52 -18.84 46.21
C THR A 25 -17.02 -19.85 45.18
N SER A 26 -16.80 -19.40 43.97
CA SER A 26 -16.16 -20.19 42.93
C SER A 26 -14.64 -20.10 43.08
N THR A 27 -14.00 -21.22 43.29
CA THR A 27 -12.55 -21.42 43.28
C THR A 27 -11.98 -20.94 41.91
N PRO A 28 -10.91 -20.12 41.86
CA PRO A 28 -10.32 -19.73 40.60
C PRO A 28 -9.69 -20.94 39.91
N SER A 29 -10.32 -21.40 38.83
CA SER A 29 -9.73 -22.38 37.93
C SER A 29 -8.58 -21.68 37.19
N ALA A 30 -7.36 -22.20 37.34
CA ALA A 30 -6.18 -21.73 36.65
C ALA A 30 -6.42 -21.80 35.14
N ALA A 31 -6.51 -20.63 34.48
CA ALA A 31 -6.57 -20.55 33.04
C ALA A 31 -5.23 -20.99 32.46
N THR A 32 -5.22 -22.10 31.75
CA THR A 32 -4.11 -22.56 30.92
C THR A 32 -3.85 -21.48 29.87
N PRO A 33 -2.63 -20.94 29.70
CA PRO A 33 -2.36 -19.98 28.65
C PRO A 33 -2.61 -20.62 27.29
N SER A 34 -3.56 -20.04 26.55
CA SER A 34 -3.83 -20.40 25.16
C SER A 34 -2.57 -20.09 24.32
N PRO A 35 -2.08 -21.04 23.49
CA PRO A 35 -0.91 -20.76 22.67
C PRO A 35 -1.24 -19.58 21.74
N THR A 36 -0.48 -18.51 21.87
CA THR A 36 -0.49 -17.39 20.93
C THR A 36 -0.20 -17.95 19.53
N PRO A 37 -1.05 -17.71 18.51
CA PRO A 37 -0.75 -18.16 17.16
C PRO A 37 0.56 -17.50 16.72
N SER A 38 1.59 -18.32 16.56
CA SER A 38 2.85 -17.88 15.95
C SER A 38 2.51 -17.53 14.50
N MET A 39 2.51 -16.24 14.18
CA MET A 39 2.42 -15.79 12.79
C MET A 39 3.66 -16.31 12.06
N VAL A 40 3.50 -17.40 11.33
CA VAL A 40 4.50 -17.86 10.37
C VAL A 40 4.61 -16.77 9.34
N ALA A 41 5.69 -15.98 9.39
CA ALA A 41 6.00 -15.03 8.33
C ALA A 41 6.11 -15.81 7.02
N THR A 42 5.21 -15.57 6.08
CA THR A 42 5.33 -16.10 4.72
C THR A 42 6.69 -15.62 4.19
N PRO A 43 7.57 -16.52 3.69
CA PRO A 43 8.84 -16.09 3.15
C PRO A 43 8.59 -15.07 2.05
N THR A 44 9.11 -13.86 2.22
CA THR A 44 9.03 -12.79 1.24
C THR A 44 9.78 -13.27 0.00
N ALA A 45 9.11 -13.36 -1.14
CA ALA A 45 9.74 -13.82 -2.38
C ALA A 45 10.83 -12.82 -2.80
N ASP A 46 11.99 -13.32 -3.22
CA ASP A 46 13.07 -12.49 -3.74
C ASP A 46 12.67 -11.91 -5.09
N LEU A 47 12.55 -10.58 -5.15
CA LEU A 47 12.18 -9.87 -6.37
C LEU A 47 13.29 -9.82 -7.42
N SER A 48 14.54 -10.21 -7.11
CA SER A 48 15.65 -10.25 -8.07
C SER A 48 15.34 -11.08 -9.31
N ALA A 49 14.46 -12.08 -9.16
CA ALA A 49 14.01 -12.92 -10.27
C ALA A 49 13.32 -12.11 -11.39
N TYR A 50 12.87 -10.89 -11.14
CA TYR A 50 12.20 -10.04 -12.13
C TYR A 50 13.13 -9.10 -12.90
N VAL A 51 14.43 -9.09 -12.62
CA VAL A 51 15.41 -8.31 -13.40
C VAL A 51 15.40 -8.80 -14.87
N GLY A 52 15.23 -7.90 -15.81
CA GLY A 52 15.10 -8.18 -17.24
C GLY A 52 13.68 -8.52 -17.70
N GLU A 53 12.73 -8.70 -16.79
CA GLU A 53 11.32 -8.95 -17.14
C GLU A 53 10.53 -7.64 -17.24
N TYR A 54 9.45 -7.64 -18.02
CA TYR A 54 8.54 -6.50 -18.05
C TYR A 54 7.67 -6.44 -16.79
N PRO A 55 7.49 -5.26 -16.18
CA PRO A 55 6.82 -5.17 -14.88
C PRO A 55 5.35 -5.56 -14.87
N THR A 56 4.69 -5.54 -16.01
CA THR A 56 3.27 -5.87 -16.19
C THR A 56 3.04 -7.31 -16.68
N GLU A 57 4.08 -8.00 -17.14
CA GLU A 57 3.97 -9.34 -17.69
C GLU A 57 4.19 -10.40 -16.60
N PRO A 58 3.40 -11.49 -16.59
CA PRO A 58 3.61 -12.60 -15.66
C PRO A 58 4.90 -13.34 -16.01
N LYS A 59 5.61 -13.83 -14.98
CA LYS A 59 6.80 -14.64 -15.13
C LYS A 59 6.46 -16.12 -14.91
N GLY A 60 6.22 -16.85 -16.00
CA GLY A 60 5.76 -18.22 -15.90
C GLY A 60 4.44 -18.33 -15.14
N ALA A 61 4.42 -19.12 -14.05
CA ALA A 61 3.24 -19.23 -13.18
C ALA A 61 3.14 -18.14 -12.12
N ALA A 62 4.21 -17.33 -11.94
CA ALA A 62 4.20 -16.22 -10.96
C ALA A 62 3.48 -15.00 -11.54
N PRO A 63 2.77 -14.22 -10.71
CA PRO A 63 2.18 -12.95 -11.14
C PRO A 63 3.26 -11.97 -11.61
N SER A 64 2.88 -10.97 -12.40
CA SER A 64 3.80 -9.92 -12.82
C SER A 64 4.38 -9.17 -11.61
N PHE A 65 5.52 -8.48 -11.81
CA PHE A 65 6.18 -7.72 -10.74
C PHE A 65 5.23 -6.77 -10.02
N LEU A 66 4.48 -5.95 -10.74
CA LEU A 66 3.52 -4.99 -10.15
C LEU A 66 2.32 -5.66 -9.47
N ARG A 67 2.09 -6.94 -9.70
CA ARG A 67 1.04 -7.72 -9.03
C ARG A 67 1.56 -8.52 -7.83
N GLN A 68 2.88 -8.52 -7.58
CA GLN A 68 3.42 -9.15 -6.37
C GLN A 68 2.85 -8.48 -5.12
N PRO A 69 2.34 -9.25 -4.14
CA PRO A 69 1.77 -8.69 -2.91
C PRO A 69 2.71 -7.71 -2.23
N GLN A 70 3.97 -8.07 -2.07
CA GLN A 70 4.99 -7.23 -1.43
C GLN A 70 5.27 -5.91 -2.18
N VAL A 71 5.21 -5.90 -3.52
CA VAL A 71 5.35 -4.66 -4.31
C VAL A 71 4.12 -3.77 -4.09
N ARG A 72 2.92 -4.35 -4.13
CA ARG A 72 1.68 -3.60 -3.91
C ARG A 72 1.61 -3.01 -2.51
N GLU A 73 1.99 -3.77 -1.50
CA GLU A 73 2.05 -3.32 -0.10
C GLU A 73 3.08 -2.20 0.08
N ALA A 74 4.27 -2.37 -0.48
CA ALA A 74 5.33 -1.37 -0.41
C ALA A 74 4.93 -0.06 -1.12
N VAL A 75 4.34 -0.13 -2.32
CA VAL A 75 3.80 1.05 -3.02
C VAL A 75 2.67 1.71 -2.20
N ALA A 76 1.76 0.92 -1.62
CA ALA A 76 0.68 1.45 -0.79
C ALA A 76 1.19 2.15 0.48
N ALA A 77 2.30 1.68 1.04
CA ALA A 77 2.92 2.28 2.22
C ALA A 77 3.53 3.66 1.94
N VAL A 78 4.10 3.88 0.76
CA VAL A 78 4.79 5.14 0.42
C VAL A 78 3.94 6.13 -0.36
N VAL A 79 2.93 5.68 -1.11
CA VAL A 79 2.05 6.51 -1.93
C VAL A 79 0.68 6.66 -1.25
N PRO A 80 0.36 7.79 -0.60
CA PRO A 80 -0.93 7.99 0.08
C PRO A 80 -2.10 8.18 -0.90
N ASP A 81 -1.83 8.71 -2.10
CA ASP A 81 -2.85 8.98 -3.11
C ASP A 81 -3.27 7.72 -3.85
N LYS A 82 -4.56 7.38 -3.76
CA LYS A 82 -5.11 6.19 -4.42
C LYS A 82 -5.03 6.27 -5.94
N GLN A 83 -5.23 7.44 -6.54
CA GLN A 83 -5.19 7.59 -8.00
C GLN A 83 -3.78 7.32 -8.53
N VAL A 84 -2.76 7.80 -7.82
CA VAL A 84 -1.36 7.53 -8.15
C VAL A 84 -1.04 6.04 -8.01
N ARG A 85 -1.52 5.38 -6.93
CA ARG A 85 -1.34 3.92 -6.80
C ARG A 85 -2.00 3.14 -7.93
N ASP A 86 -3.22 3.49 -8.31
CA ASP A 86 -3.97 2.84 -9.38
C ASP A 86 -3.25 3.01 -10.74
N LEU A 87 -2.65 4.19 -10.99
CA LEU A 87 -1.84 4.46 -12.16
C LEU A 87 -0.58 3.59 -12.18
N VAL A 88 0.21 3.63 -11.13
CA VAL A 88 1.51 2.95 -11.02
C VAL A 88 1.36 1.42 -11.05
N LEU A 89 0.32 0.89 -10.41
CA LEU A 89 0.03 -0.55 -10.33
C LEU A 89 -0.89 -1.05 -11.46
N GLY A 90 -1.23 -0.18 -12.41
CA GLY A 90 -2.02 -0.51 -13.59
C GLY A 90 -1.26 -1.42 -14.56
N SER A 91 -2.00 -1.98 -15.53
CA SER A 91 -1.44 -2.86 -16.56
C SER A 91 -1.47 -2.25 -17.97
N ASP A 92 -2.21 -1.17 -18.15
CA ASP A 92 -2.34 -0.48 -19.44
C ASP A 92 -1.27 0.62 -19.56
N VAL A 93 -0.03 0.19 -19.73
CA VAL A 93 1.14 1.06 -19.77
C VAL A 93 2.15 0.54 -20.81
N THR A 94 2.94 1.44 -21.37
CA THR A 94 4.21 1.09 -22.02
C THR A 94 5.28 1.00 -20.93
N ALA A 95 6.10 -0.04 -20.96
CA ALA A 95 7.11 -0.28 -19.94
C ALA A 95 8.44 -0.71 -20.55
N THR A 96 9.53 -0.55 -19.80
CA THR A 96 10.85 -1.14 -20.08
C THR A 96 11.10 -2.34 -19.19
N PRO A 97 12.03 -3.24 -19.56
CA PRO A 97 12.45 -4.30 -18.66
C PRO A 97 12.98 -3.76 -17.34
N ILE A 98 12.69 -4.47 -16.25
CA ILE A 98 13.16 -4.11 -14.92
C ILE A 98 14.69 -4.20 -14.86
N SER A 99 15.32 -3.15 -14.35
CA SER A 99 16.77 -3.10 -14.15
C SER A 99 17.14 -3.08 -12.67
N LEU A 100 18.38 -3.45 -12.36
CA LEU A 100 18.94 -3.35 -11.02
C LEU A 100 19.89 -2.14 -10.98
N VAL A 101 19.51 -1.09 -10.27
CA VAL A 101 20.27 0.16 -10.13
C VAL A 101 20.51 0.42 -8.65
N GLU A 102 21.78 0.55 -8.25
CA GLU A 102 22.19 0.83 -6.87
C GLU A 102 21.55 -0.11 -5.83
N GLY A 103 21.36 -1.40 -6.20
CA GLY A 103 20.80 -2.42 -5.33
C GLY A 103 19.26 -2.38 -5.20
N LYS A 104 18.58 -1.60 -6.03
CA LYS A 104 17.11 -1.58 -6.17
C LYS A 104 16.69 -2.05 -7.55
N LEU A 105 15.61 -2.80 -7.61
CA LEU A 105 14.90 -3.02 -8.86
C LEU A 105 14.18 -1.72 -9.23
N VAL A 106 14.38 -1.30 -10.48
CA VAL A 106 13.70 -0.13 -11.05
C VAL A 106 12.75 -0.61 -12.14
N ALA A 107 11.46 -0.48 -11.89
CA ALA A 107 10.40 -0.76 -12.85
C ALA A 107 9.86 0.58 -13.37
N PHE A 108 10.06 0.83 -14.65
CA PHE A 108 9.57 2.04 -15.33
C PHE A 108 8.31 1.74 -16.14
N GLY A 109 7.38 2.68 -16.15
CA GLY A 109 6.21 2.66 -17.00
C GLY A 109 5.75 4.06 -17.39
N CYS A 110 4.98 4.13 -18.46
CA CYS A 110 4.49 5.38 -18.99
C CYS A 110 3.14 5.21 -19.69
N GLU A 111 2.44 6.31 -19.89
CA GLU A 111 1.22 6.34 -20.70
C GLU A 111 1.55 5.93 -22.14
N PRO A 112 0.79 5.00 -22.76
CA PRO A 112 1.01 4.60 -24.15
C PRO A 112 1.06 5.81 -25.10
N HIS A 113 2.09 5.85 -25.93
CA HIS A 113 2.38 6.93 -26.90
C HIS A 113 2.70 8.30 -26.27
N ASN A 114 2.83 8.39 -24.94
CA ASN A 114 3.03 9.65 -24.21
C ASN A 114 4.10 9.56 -23.12
N CYS A 115 5.11 8.74 -23.31
CA CYS A 115 6.12 8.42 -22.29
C CYS A 115 6.96 9.62 -21.83
N GLY A 116 7.19 10.62 -22.69
CA GLY A 116 7.91 11.83 -22.31
C GLY A 116 7.20 12.60 -21.21
N PRO A 117 5.96 13.07 -21.45
CA PRO A 117 5.23 13.87 -20.48
C PRO A 117 4.61 13.08 -19.33
N HIS A 118 4.29 11.78 -19.49
CA HIS A 118 3.56 11.03 -18.46
C HIS A 118 4.24 9.69 -18.18
N ASN A 119 4.98 9.63 -17.08
CA ASN A 119 5.70 8.40 -16.71
C ASN A 119 5.88 8.27 -15.19
N TRP A 120 6.25 7.08 -14.79
CA TRP A 120 6.50 6.73 -13.39
C TRP A 120 7.61 5.67 -13.27
N ALA A 121 8.18 5.54 -12.09
CA ALA A 121 9.07 4.43 -11.74
C ALA A 121 8.82 3.95 -10.32
N VAL A 122 8.91 2.64 -10.11
CA VAL A 122 8.98 2.00 -8.80
C VAL A 122 10.41 1.53 -8.58
N ALA A 123 11.06 2.02 -7.53
CA ALA A 123 12.35 1.57 -7.08
C ALA A 123 12.19 0.84 -5.74
N ILE A 124 12.64 -0.43 -5.63
CA ILE A 124 12.42 -1.27 -4.45
C ILE A 124 13.57 -2.26 -4.29
N ARG A 125 13.98 -2.58 -3.06
CA ARG A 125 14.98 -3.61 -2.83
C ARG A 125 14.45 -5.00 -3.17
N PRO A 126 15.35 -5.97 -3.47
CA PRO A 126 14.95 -7.35 -3.78
C PRO A 126 14.10 -8.02 -2.71
N ASP A 127 14.26 -7.66 -1.46
CA ASP A 127 13.48 -8.16 -0.32
C ASP A 127 12.13 -7.45 -0.13
N GLY A 128 11.77 -6.50 -1.00
CA GLY A 128 10.54 -5.72 -0.91
C GLY A 128 10.63 -4.50 0.02
N SER A 129 11.78 -4.24 0.62
CA SER A 129 11.99 -3.07 1.48
C SER A 129 12.41 -1.82 0.70
N ASP A 130 12.48 -0.68 1.39
CA ASP A 130 13.01 0.60 0.89
C ASP A 130 12.40 1.02 -0.46
N ALA A 131 11.08 0.91 -0.56
CA ALA A 131 10.36 1.29 -1.75
C ALA A 131 10.29 2.81 -1.94
N ALA A 132 10.38 3.24 -3.19
CA ALA A 132 10.14 4.61 -3.61
C ALA A 132 9.39 4.62 -4.95
N VAL A 133 8.53 5.60 -5.14
CA VAL A 133 7.77 5.78 -6.39
C VAL A 133 8.04 7.17 -6.92
N CYS A 134 8.54 7.25 -8.15
CA CYS A 134 8.62 8.49 -8.91
C CYS A 134 7.35 8.66 -9.73
N LEU A 135 6.84 9.88 -9.79
CA LEU A 135 5.76 10.28 -10.69
C LEU A 135 6.15 11.55 -11.43
N TYR A 136 6.02 11.52 -12.75
CA TYR A 136 6.16 12.66 -13.62
C TYR A 136 4.91 12.79 -14.49
N ASP A 137 4.22 13.93 -14.35
CA ASP A 137 3.02 14.28 -15.11
C ASP A 137 3.13 15.77 -15.48
N GLN A 138 3.53 16.04 -16.70
CA GLN A 138 3.78 17.39 -17.21
C GLN A 138 2.49 18.22 -17.27
N ASP A 139 1.37 17.62 -17.61
CA ASP A 139 0.10 18.31 -17.75
C ASP A 139 -0.45 18.79 -16.41
N ARG A 140 -0.27 17.97 -15.38
CA ARG A 140 -0.61 18.31 -13.99
C ARG A 140 0.49 19.05 -13.27
N ARG A 141 1.66 19.22 -13.87
CA ARG A 141 2.87 19.81 -13.27
C ARG A 141 3.32 19.08 -12.02
N VAL A 142 3.22 17.75 -12.05
CA VAL A 142 3.69 16.87 -10.97
C VAL A 142 5.01 16.26 -11.38
N ALA A 143 6.04 16.45 -10.56
CA ALA A 143 7.36 15.86 -10.72
C ALA A 143 7.94 15.61 -9.32
N ARG A 144 7.76 14.40 -8.80
CA ARG A 144 8.14 14.10 -7.42
C ARG A 144 8.35 12.62 -7.13
N TRP A 145 9.01 12.35 -6.01
CA TRP A 145 9.11 11.05 -5.41
C TRP A 145 8.12 10.87 -4.25
N TYR A 146 7.78 9.62 -3.99
CA TYR A 146 7.11 9.12 -2.80
C TYR A 146 8.01 8.06 -2.12
N PRO A 147 8.43 8.25 -0.85
CA PRO A 147 8.28 9.49 -0.08
C PRO A 147 9.07 10.65 -0.71
N ASP A 148 8.71 11.87 -0.34
CA ASP A 148 9.40 13.07 -0.83
C ASP A 148 10.92 12.95 -0.61
N LYS A 149 11.71 13.35 -1.61
CA LYS A 149 13.17 13.32 -1.61
C LYS A 149 13.81 11.92 -1.62
N ALA A 150 13.08 10.86 -1.94
CA ALA A 150 13.65 9.53 -2.14
C ALA A 150 14.64 9.46 -3.31
N GLY A 151 14.68 10.50 -4.16
CA GLY A 151 15.61 10.67 -5.26
C GLY A 151 15.72 12.13 -5.68
N PRO A 152 16.60 12.44 -6.67
CA PRO A 152 16.68 13.77 -7.25
C PRO A 152 15.34 14.17 -7.90
N ALA A 153 15.03 15.47 -7.92
CA ALA A 153 13.79 15.95 -8.54
C ALA A 153 13.72 15.50 -10.02
N PRO A 154 12.65 14.82 -10.44
CA PRO A 154 12.50 14.39 -11.83
C PRO A 154 12.24 15.63 -12.73
N VAL A 155 13.22 15.97 -13.55
CA VAL A 155 13.17 17.18 -14.41
C VAL A 155 12.61 16.85 -15.80
N ASN A 156 13.01 15.70 -16.34
CA ASN A 156 12.62 15.26 -17.69
C ASN A 156 11.90 13.91 -17.67
N GLY A 157 11.42 13.49 -16.49
CA GLY A 157 10.79 12.20 -16.26
C GLY A 157 11.44 11.38 -15.17
N CYS A 158 10.81 10.27 -14.83
CA CYS A 158 11.32 9.31 -13.87
C CYS A 158 12.44 8.45 -14.48
N PRO A 159 13.35 7.88 -13.65
CA PRO A 159 14.42 7.02 -14.17
C PRO A 159 13.85 5.76 -14.81
N SER A 160 14.31 5.44 -16.03
CA SER A 160 13.94 4.22 -16.77
C SER A 160 14.77 2.99 -16.36
N GLY A 161 15.85 3.22 -15.62
CA GLY A 161 16.78 2.15 -15.24
C GLY A 161 17.87 1.85 -16.29
N GLU A 162 17.95 2.65 -17.35
CA GLU A 162 19.01 2.59 -18.39
C GLU A 162 20.22 3.42 -18.01
#